data_444a3de6ead3e33eb671cc14e397c329
#
_entry.id   444a3de6ead3e33eb671cc14e397c329
#
_cell.length_a   1.000
_cell.length_b   1.000
_cell.length_c   1.000
_cell.angle_alpha   90.00
_cell.angle_beta   90.00
_cell.angle_gamma   90.00
#
_symmetry.space_group_name_H-M   'P 1'
#
loop_
_entity.id
_entity.type
_entity.pdbx_description
1 polymer ?
#
loop_
_entity_poly.entity_id
_entity_poly.type
_entity_poly.pdbx_seq_one_letter_code
_entity_poly.pdbx_strand_id
1 'polypeptide(L)'
;SFAAADANLVYNVYDAMVARRFAVGEHVALRMLGGIRFANIQQSFNAYYDGIDARAAQVRMASQFQGFGPVVGGEAVWAGWNGFHLYSRFNGGLLTGNSENPLFEGNNAGGSVFANTRNDVHKVVPFASVGVGGGWQYRTFSIRAGYEITH
;
A
#
# COMPACT_ATOMS: atom_id res chain seq x y z
N SER A 1 18.80 31.14 6.32
CA SER A 1 18.35 30.02 5.48
C SER A 1 17.33 29.16 6.24
N PHE A 2 16.26 28.83 5.62
CA PHE A 2 15.18 27.99 6.17
C PHE A 2 14.83 26.91 5.13
N ALA A 3 14.58 25.67 5.60
CA ALA A 3 14.08 24.58 4.77
C ALA A 3 12.97 23.86 5.53
N ALA A 4 11.87 23.59 4.85
CA ALA A 4 10.77 22.79 5.36
C ALA A 4 10.30 21.81 4.29
N ALA A 5 9.92 20.60 4.71
CA ALA A 5 9.34 19.61 3.82
C ALA A 5 8.15 18.95 4.51
N ASP A 6 7.11 18.69 3.73
CA ASP A 6 5.90 17.98 4.11
C ASP A 6 5.64 16.83 3.14
N ALA A 7 5.31 15.66 3.68
CA ALA A 7 4.97 14.49 2.89
C ALA A 7 3.66 13.88 3.40
N ASN A 8 2.74 13.61 2.49
CA ASN A 8 1.47 12.96 2.79
C ASN A 8 1.26 11.75 1.89
N LEU A 9 0.78 10.65 2.48
CA LEU A 9 0.44 9.42 1.78
C LEU A 9 -0.99 8.99 2.16
N VAL A 10 -1.84 8.87 1.16
CA VAL A 10 -3.18 8.29 1.28
C VAL A 10 -3.20 6.98 0.51
N TYR A 11 -3.50 5.89 1.21
CA TYR A 11 -3.51 4.55 0.67
C TYR A 11 -4.85 3.88 0.95
N ASN A 12 -5.64 3.67 -0.10
CA ASN A 12 -6.94 3.00 -0.04
C ASN A 12 -6.92 1.76 -0.92
N VAL A 13 -7.25 0.61 -0.33
CA VAL A 13 -7.33 -0.67 -1.03
C VAL A 13 -8.65 -1.36 -0.70
N TYR A 14 -9.29 -1.87 -1.72
CA TYR A 14 -10.54 -2.62 -1.64
C TYR A 14 -10.36 -3.96 -2.33
N ASP A 15 -10.65 -5.04 -1.62
CA ASP A 15 -10.52 -6.41 -2.11
C ASP A 15 -11.88 -7.11 -2.13
N ALA A 16 -12.22 -7.68 -3.28
CA ALA A 16 -13.32 -8.63 -3.41
C ALA A 16 -12.74 -10.02 -3.65
N MET A 17 -12.83 -10.90 -2.65
CA MET A 17 -12.17 -12.20 -2.68
C MET A 17 -13.12 -13.35 -2.40
N VAL A 18 -12.90 -14.48 -3.08
CA VAL A 18 -13.44 -15.78 -2.74
C VAL A 18 -12.34 -16.64 -2.12
N ALA A 19 -12.69 -17.46 -1.14
CA ALA A 19 -11.73 -18.29 -0.44
C ALA A 19 -12.27 -19.72 -0.27
N ARG A 20 -11.36 -20.70 -0.37
CA ARG A 20 -11.64 -22.10 -0.09
C ARG A 20 -10.69 -22.61 0.98
N ARG A 21 -11.27 -23.27 1.98
CA ARG A 21 -10.52 -23.85 3.10
C ARG A 21 -10.33 -25.34 2.86
N PHE A 22 -9.13 -25.82 3.17
CA PHE A 22 -8.72 -27.22 3.12
C PHE A 22 -8.15 -27.61 4.50
N ALA A 23 -8.67 -28.66 5.11
CA ALA A 23 -8.08 -29.23 6.32
C ALA A 23 -6.90 -30.14 5.89
N VAL A 24 -5.73 -29.91 6.46
CA VAL A 24 -4.52 -30.70 6.23
C VAL A 24 -4.10 -31.32 7.56
N GLY A 25 -4.88 -32.31 8.02
CA GLY A 25 -4.69 -32.93 9.32
C GLY A 25 -5.51 -32.26 10.44
N GLU A 26 -5.24 -32.68 11.67
CA GLU A 26 -6.05 -32.28 12.85
C GLU A 26 -5.78 -30.84 13.32
N HIS A 27 -4.56 -30.34 13.06
CA HIS A 27 -4.10 -29.06 13.62
C HIS A 27 -3.81 -28.00 12.56
N VAL A 28 -3.80 -28.37 11.27
CA VAL A 28 -3.44 -27.44 10.18
C VAL A 28 -4.58 -27.29 9.21
N ALA A 29 -4.93 -26.04 8.92
CA ALA A 29 -5.85 -25.68 7.87
C ALA A 29 -5.17 -24.72 6.91
N LEU A 30 -5.34 -24.99 5.61
CA LEU A 30 -4.95 -24.10 4.53
C LEU A 30 -6.18 -23.40 3.97
N ARG A 31 -6.03 -22.14 3.64
CA ARG A 31 -7.04 -21.34 2.98
C ARG A 31 -6.43 -20.72 1.74
N MET A 32 -6.94 -21.07 0.58
CA MET A 32 -6.59 -20.39 -0.67
C MET A 32 -7.62 -19.31 -0.96
N LEU A 33 -7.16 -18.20 -1.48
CA LEU A 33 -8.00 -17.07 -1.84
C LEU A 33 -7.60 -16.51 -3.19
N GLY A 34 -8.58 -15.99 -3.89
CA GLY A 34 -8.39 -15.32 -5.16
C GLY A 34 -9.52 -14.33 -5.40
N GLY A 35 -9.22 -13.26 -6.11
CA GLY A 35 -10.20 -12.21 -6.34
C GLY A 35 -9.65 -11.06 -7.14
N ILE A 36 -10.24 -9.90 -6.91
CA ILE A 36 -9.88 -8.64 -7.55
C ILE A 36 -9.58 -7.61 -6.48
N ARG A 37 -8.49 -6.87 -6.68
CA ARG A 37 -8.09 -5.73 -5.87
C ARG A 37 -8.27 -4.44 -6.65
N PHE A 38 -8.80 -3.44 -6.00
CA PHE A 38 -8.78 -2.05 -6.44
C PHE A 38 -7.93 -1.23 -5.48
N ALA A 39 -7.00 -0.45 -6.02
CA ALA A 39 -6.10 0.40 -5.22
C ALA A 39 -6.15 1.84 -5.71
N ASN A 40 -6.20 2.78 -4.76
CA ASN A 40 -6.04 4.20 -4.99
C ASN A 40 -4.97 4.71 -4.02
N ILE A 41 -3.82 5.09 -4.59
CA ILE A 41 -2.64 5.53 -3.85
C ILE A 41 -2.37 6.97 -4.25
N GLN A 42 -2.33 7.88 -3.29
CA GLN A 42 -2.03 9.29 -3.51
C GLN A 42 -0.87 9.67 -2.61
N GLN A 43 0.18 10.20 -3.21
CA GLN A 43 1.35 10.71 -2.51
C GLN A 43 1.58 12.16 -2.90
N SER A 44 1.79 13.01 -1.92
CA SER A 44 2.18 14.39 -2.15
C SER A 44 3.42 14.73 -1.34
N PHE A 45 4.32 15.47 -1.96
CA PHE A 45 5.52 15.98 -1.35
C PHE A 45 5.66 17.46 -1.68
N ASN A 46 5.82 18.29 -0.66
CA ASN A 46 6.07 19.71 -0.80
C ASN A 46 7.36 20.03 -0.08
N ALA A 47 8.27 20.72 -0.75
CA ALA A 47 9.48 21.25 -0.14
C ALA A 47 9.59 22.75 -0.41
N TYR A 48 10.00 23.47 0.62
CA TYR A 48 10.22 24.90 0.58
C TYR A 48 11.63 25.22 1.05
N TYR A 49 12.34 26.03 0.28
CA TYR A 49 13.70 26.44 0.58
C TYR A 49 13.81 27.97 0.50
N ASP A 50 14.44 28.57 1.52
CA ASP A 50 14.77 29.98 1.51
C ASP A 50 16.26 30.17 1.92
N GLY A 51 17.07 30.62 0.99
CA GLY A 51 18.52 30.77 1.14
C GLY A 51 19.08 31.90 0.27
N ILE A 52 20.39 32.10 0.35
CA ILE A 52 21.09 33.20 -0.35
C ILE A 52 20.96 33.03 -1.87
N ASP A 53 21.07 31.81 -2.37
CA ASP A 53 21.06 31.50 -3.82
C ASP A 53 19.70 30.99 -4.33
N ALA A 54 18.78 30.66 -3.43
CA ALA A 54 17.43 30.14 -3.74
C ALA A 54 16.39 30.84 -2.86
N ARG A 55 15.97 32.05 -3.26
CA ARG A 55 14.94 32.79 -2.52
C ARG A 55 13.55 32.24 -2.80
N ALA A 56 12.87 31.76 -1.74
CA ALA A 56 11.50 31.27 -1.77
C ALA A 56 11.26 30.18 -2.85
N ALA A 57 12.21 29.25 -3.02
CA ALA A 57 12.08 28.14 -3.94
C ALA A 57 11.09 27.09 -3.38
N GLN A 58 10.17 26.65 -4.22
CA GLN A 58 9.18 25.65 -3.88
C GLN A 58 9.18 24.51 -4.90
N VAL A 59 9.22 23.27 -4.39
CA VAL A 59 9.06 22.04 -5.16
C VAL A 59 7.80 21.34 -4.68
N ARG A 60 6.88 21.08 -5.60
CA ARG A 60 5.68 20.29 -5.34
C ARG A 60 5.70 19.08 -6.27
N MET A 61 5.63 17.91 -5.66
CA MET A 61 5.49 16.65 -6.37
C MET A 61 4.20 15.98 -5.87
N ALA A 62 3.39 15.52 -6.80
CA ALA A 62 2.27 14.66 -6.48
C ALA A 62 2.37 13.40 -7.35
N SER A 63 1.94 12.29 -6.82
CA SER A 63 1.82 11.03 -7.54
C SER A 63 0.49 10.42 -7.16
N GLN A 64 -0.32 10.11 -8.16
CA GLN A 64 -1.57 9.40 -7.96
C GLN A 64 -1.57 8.16 -8.83
N PHE A 65 -1.86 7.02 -8.23
CA PHE A 65 -2.06 5.76 -8.92
C PHE A 65 -3.46 5.23 -8.62
N GLN A 66 -4.21 4.94 -9.67
CA GLN A 66 -5.48 4.23 -9.58
C GLN A 66 -5.41 3.00 -10.47
N GLY A 67 -5.59 1.83 -9.87
CA GLY A 67 -5.48 0.57 -10.59
C GLY A 67 -6.36 -0.52 -10.01
N PHE A 68 -6.60 -1.51 -10.82
CA PHE A 68 -7.29 -2.73 -10.42
C PHE A 68 -6.58 -3.94 -11.03
N GLY A 69 -6.81 -5.10 -10.43
CA GLY A 69 -6.24 -6.33 -11.00
C GLY A 69 -6.47 -7.56 -10.15
N PRO A 70 -6.07 -8.72 -10.67
CA PRO A 70 -6.22 -9.98 -9.97
C PRO A 70 -5.29 -10.06 -8.76
N VAL A 71 -5.81 -10.70 -7.71
CA VAL A 71 -5.07 -11.05 -6.51
C VAL A 71 -5.27 -12.52 -6.20
N VAL A 72 -4.19 -13.20 -5.85
CA VAL A 72 -4.19 -14.56 -5.35
C VAL A 72 -3.41 -14.64 -4.05
N GLY A 73 -3.78 -15.56 -3.19
CA GLY A 73 -3.06 -15.71 -1.93
C GLY A 73 -3.41 -16.99 -1.20
N GLY A 74 -2.77 -17.14 -0.05
CA GLY A 74 -2.97 -18.27 0.83
C GLY A 74 -2.77 -17.89 2.29
N GLU A 75 -3.44 -18.62 3.15
CA GLU A 75 -3.31 -18.54 4.59
C GLU A 75 -3.15 -19.97 5.13
N ALA A 76 -2.11 -20.19 5.93
CA ALA A 76 -1.94 -21.39 6.72
C ALA A 76 -2.26 -21.06 8.18
N VAL A 77 -3.12 -21.84 8.81
CA VAL A 77 -3.50 -21.70 10.21
C VAL A 77 -3.14 -22.97 10.94
N TRP A 78 -2.30 -22.85 11.95
CA TRP A 78 -2.01 -23.92 12.88
C TRP A 78 -2.82 -23.71 14.16
N ALA A 79 -3.67 -24.69 14.51
CA ALA A 79 -4.47 -24.68 15.72
C ALA A 79 -3.68 -25.33 16.86
N GLY A 80 -3.34 -24.54 17.89
CA GLY A 80 -2.71 -25.00 19.11
C GLY A 80 -3.74 -25.45 20.17
N TRP A 81 -3.34 -25.39 21.42
CA TRP A 81 -4.19 -25.76 22.57
C TRP A 81 -5.02 -24.56 23.09
N ASN A 82 -6.12 -24.85 23.76
CA ASN A 82 -6.97 -23.85 24.43
C ASN A 82 -7.45 -22.68 23.56
N GLY A 83 -7.67 -22.94 22.25
CA GLY A 83 -8.13 -21.93 21.30
C GLY A 83 -7.04 -21.01 20.76
N PHE A 84 -5.78 -21.20 21.17
CA PHE A 84 -4.66 -20.48 20.57
C PHE A 84 -4.38 -20.99 19.16
N HIS A 85 -4.08 -20.08 18.22
CA HIS A 85 -3.69 -20.43 16.86
C HIS A 85 -2.62 -19.47 16.32
N LEU A 86 -1.75 -19.98 15.46
CA LEU A 86 -0.82 -19.20 14.66
C LEU A 86 -1.30 -19.18 13.22
N TYR A 87 -1.03 -18.09 12.52
CA TYR A 87 -1.30 -18.02 11.10
C TYR A 87 -0.16 -17.36 10.34
N SER A 88 0.03 -17.80 9.12
CA SER A 88 0.83 -17.12 8.11
C SER A 88 -0.01 -16.88 6.88
N ARG A 89 0.18 -15.74 6.23
CA ARG A 89 -0.58 -15.34 5.05
C ARG A 89 0.36 -14.77 4.01
N PHE A 90 0.10 -15.06 2.75
CA PHE A 90 0.71 -14.36 1.64
C PHE A 90 -0.37 -13.96 0.63
N ASN A 91 -0.16 -12.83 -0.04
CA ASN A 91 -0.97 -12.38 -1.15
C ASN A 91 -0.06 -11.78 -2.21
N GLY A 92 -0.44 -11.91 -3.47
CA GLY A 92 0.27 -11.28 -4.56
C GLY A 92 -0.62 -11.10 -5.77
N GLY A 93 -0.25 -10.17 -6.63
CA GLY A 93 -1.02 -9.87 -7.82
C GLY A 93 -0.38 -8.82 -8.69
N LEU A 94 -1.12 -8.42 -9.70
CA LEU A 94 -0.76 -7.37 -10.65
C LEU A 94 -1.88 -6.34 -10.70
N LEU A 95 -1.55 -5.07 -10.49
CA LEU A 95 -2.48 -3.97 -10.66
C LEU A 95 -2.19 -3.27 -11.98
N THR A 96 -3.19 -3.13 -12.82
CA THR A 96 -3.11 -2.31 -14.03
C THR A 96 -3.88 -1.03 -13.81
N GLY A 97 -3.30 0.10 -14.17
CA GLY A 97 -3.92 1.39 -13.89
C GLY A 97 -3.16 2.58 -14.43
N ASN A 98 -3.69 3.75 -14.16
CA ASN A 98 -3.14 5.01 -14.58
C ASN A 98 -2.36 5.66 -13.43
N SER A 99 -1.17 6.16 -13.74
CA SER A 99 -0.34 6.93 -12.83
C SER A 99 -0.20 8.35 -13.36
N GLU A 100 -0.64 9.32 -12.57
CA GLU A 100 -0.48 10.75 -12.84
C GLU A 100 0.61 11.29 -11.92
N ASN A 101 1.62 11.95 -12.52
CA ASN A 101 2.76 12.48 -11.79
C ASN A 101 3.00 13.94 -12.18
N PRO A 102 2.22 14.90 -11.65
CA PRO A 102 2.51 16.30 -11.81
C PRO A 102 3.74 16.71 -10.96
N LEU A 103 4.66 17.42 -11.59
CA LEU A 103 5.81 18.06 -10.98
C LEU A 103 5.72 19.57 -11.22
N PHE A 104 5.81 20.34 -10.16
CA PHE A 104 5.94 21.79 -10.23
C PHE A 104 7.16 22.23 -9.44
N GLU A 105 8.03 23.00 -10.11
CA GLU A 105 9.19 23.66 -9.52
C GLU A 105 9.17 25.13 -9.90
N GLY A 106 9.22 26.01 -8.94
CA GLY A 106 9.18 27.44 -9.18
C GLY A 106 9.79 28.26 -8.05
N ASN A 107 10.11 29.51 -8.36
CA ASN A 107 10.58 30.51 -7.41
C ASN A 107 9.52 31.58 -7.23
N ASN A 108 8.92 31.66 -6.05
CA ASN A 108 7.88 32.62 -5.73
C ASN A 108 8.41 34.09 -5.69
N ALA A 109 9.70 34.30 -5.42
CA ALA A 109 10.26 35.62 -5.32
C ALA A 109 10.47 36.32 -6.69
N GLY A 110 10.57 35.54 -7.77
CA GLY A 110 10.79 36.07 -9.12
C GLY A 110 9.69 35.73 -10.13
N GLY A 111 8.66 35.01 -9.74
CA GLY A 111 7.60 34.56 -10.65
C GLY A 111 8.07 33.58 -11.72
N SER A 112 9.27 32.99 -11.55
CA SER A 112 9.84 32.08 -12.53
C SER A 112 9.42 30.65 -12.26
N VAL A 113 8.86 29.99 -13.27
CA VAL A 113 8.54 28.58 -13.29
C VAL A 113 9.68 27.84 -13.97
N PHE A 114 10.36 26.95 -13.25
CA PHE A 114 11.50 26.19 -13.78
C PHE A 114 11.05 24.88 -14.43
N ALA A 115 10.06 24.22 -13.86
CA ALA A 115 9.46 23.01 -14.41
C ALA A 115 7.98 22.95 -14.08
N ASN A 116 7.18 22.62 -15.08
CA ASN A 116 5.77 22.28 -14.92
C ASN A 116 5.49 21.14 -15.90
N THR A 117 5.52 19.92 -15.38
CA THR A 117 5.37 18.71 -16.19
C THR A 117 4.27 17.84 -15.58
N ARG A 118 3.38 17.38 -16.44
CA ARG A 118 2.40 16.35 -16.10
C ARG A 118 2.65 15.15 -16.99
N ASN A 119 2.85 14.01 -16.38
CA ASN A 119 3.06 12.76 -17.10
C ASN A 119 2.00 11.75 -16.68
N ASP A 120 1.17 11.33 -17.63
CA ASP A 120 0.14 10.33 -17.45
C ASP A 120 0.62 9.03 -18.09
N VAL A 121 0.84 8.00 -17.30
CA VAL A 121 1.37 6.74 -17.80
C VAL A 121 0.49 5.59 -17.32
N HIS A 122 0.12 4.74 -18.27
CA HIS A 122 -0.48 3.45 -17.93
C HIS A 122 0.60 2.49 -17.46
N LYS A 123 0.44 1.93 -16.26
CA LYS A 123 1.42 1.04 -15.62
C LYS A 123 0.79 -0.26 -15.16
N VAL A 124 1.60 -1.31 -15.20
CA VAL A 124 1.32 -2.55 -14.49
C VAL A 124 2.25 -2.60 -13.28
N VAL A 125 1.68 -2.69 -12.09
CA VAL A 125 2.40 -2.69 -10.82
C VAL A 125 2.22 -4.03 -10.15
N PRO A 126 3.28 -4.85 -10.03
CA PRO A 126 3.23 -6.05 -9.21
C PRO A 126 3.19 -5.66 -7.73
N PHE A 127 2.51 -6.45 -6.92
CA PHE A 127 2.54 -6.33 -5.48
C PHE A 127 2.62 -7.71 -4.83
N ALA A 128 3.24 -7.76 -3.67
CA ALA A 128 3.27 -8.95 -2.82
C ALA A 128 3.19 -8.54 -1.36
N SER A 129 2.46 -9.32 -0.56
CA SER A 129 2.42 -9.15 0.89
C SER A 129 2.60 -10.48 1.60
N VAL A 130 3.30 -10.44 2.72
CA VAL A 130 3.51 -11.57 3.62
C VAL A 130 3.18 -11.12 5.03
N GLY A 131 2.39 -11.93 5.73
CA GLY A 131 2.00 -11.65 7.11
C GLY A 131 2.10 -12.89 7.98
N VAL A 132 2.41 -12.66 9.24
CA VAL A 132 2.42 -13.69 10.28
C VAL A 132 1.75 -13.14 11.55
N GLY A 133 1.09 -14.01 12.28
CA GLY A 133 0.45 -13.59 13.51
C GLY A 133 -0.07 -14.76 14.34
N GLY A 134 -0.61 -14.40 15.47
CA GLY A 134 -1.27 -15.32 16.37
C GLY A 134 -2.68 -14.83 16.73
N GLY A 135 -3.47 -15.73 17.24
CA GLY A 135 -4.79 -15.38 17.72
C GLY A 135 -5.27 -16.36 18.78
N TRP A 136 -6.36 -15.98 19.39
CA TRP A 136 -7.04 -16.78 20.39
C TRP A 136 -8.54 -16.75 20.14
N GLN A 137 -9.16 -17.92 20.21
CA GLN A 137 -10.58 -18.10 20.01
C GLN A 137 -11.21 -18.75 21.25
N TYR A 138 -12.23 -18.11 21.76
CA TYR A 138 -13.05 -18.65 22.84
C TYR A 138 -14.53 -18.54 22.47
N ARG A 139 -15.19 -19.69 22.31
CA ARG A 139 -16.58 -19.77 21.83
C ARG A 139 -16.79 -18.99 20.53
N THR A 140 -17.58 -17.91 20.58
CA THR A 140 -17.90 -17.02 19.45
C THR A 140 -16.96 -15.83 19.34
N PHE A 141 -16.07 -15.62 20.33
CA PHE A 141 -15.15 -14.50 20.38
C PHE A 141 -13.78 -14.90 19.81
N SER A 142 -13.22 -14.08 18.94
CA SER A 142 -11.90 -14.30 18.36
C SER A 142 -11.11 -13.00 18.32
N ILE A 143 -9.87 -13.03 18.80
CA ILE A 143 -8.89 -11.96 18.66
C ILE A 143 -7.73 -12.47 17.81
N ARG A 144 -7.26 -11.64 16.86
CA ARG A 144 -6.06 -11.89 16.06
C ARG A 144 -5.17 -10.66 16.07
N ALA A 145 -3.86 -10.89 16.20
CA ALA A 145 -2.84 -9.87 16.06
C ALA A 145 -1.69 -10.40 15.20
N GLY A 146 -1.13 -9.54 14.38
CA GLY A 146 -0.05 -9.95 13.47
C GLY A 146 0.63 -8.77 12.83
N TYR A 147 1.65 -9.07 12.06
CA TYR A 147 2.43 -8.13 11.28
C TYR A 147 2.38 -8.52 9.81
N GLU A 148 2.23 -7.53 8.94
CA GLU A 148 2.19 -7.72 7.48
C GLU A 148 3.14 -6.73 6.82
N ILE A 149 3.93 -7.21 5.87
CA ILE A 149 4.79 -6.42 5.00
C ILE A 149 4.22 -6.51 3.59
N THR A 150 4.09 -5.36 2.96
CA THR A 150 3.67 -5.25 1.55
C THR A 150 4.77 -4.55 0.75
N HIS A 151 5.06 -5.11 -0.41
CA HIS A 151 6.01 -4.55 -1.37
C HIS A 151 5.31 -4.34 -2.71
#